data_90060b02d0e2d8b239f98d583f4b7fbe
#
_entry.id   90060b02d0e2d8b239f98d583f4b7fbe
#
_cell.length_a   1.000
_cell.length_b   1.000
_cell.length_c   1.000
_cell.angle_alpha   90.00
_cell.angle_beta   90.00
_cell.angle_gamma   90.00
#
_symmetry.space_group_name_H-M   'P 1'
#
loop_
_entity.id
_entity.type
_entity.pdbx_description
1 polymer ?
#
loop_
_entity_poly.entity_id
_entity_poly.type
_entity_poly.pdbx_seq_one_letter_code
_entity_poly.pdbx_strand_id
1 'polypeptide(L)'
;MIIALLGASGSGKSTLENELANKYGYEKIVSHTTRKQRIGEVNGKDYHFIDNETFMETLERGLFAEYEEYSQNRFYGTLKTDYNTEKNKVVVITPNGFRQLKRNCPNDDIFTVLVEANLGTRMKRYIDRCGVDKFNFDDKNEIAARVERDFGAFLGVKDEVKMIVHNDEGVNISDLAKEIIDFVKKKGC
;
A
#
# COMPACT_ATOMS: atom_id res chain seq x y z
N MET A 1 -13.40 4.50 10.43
CA MET A 1 -12.14 3.75 10.66
C MET A 1 -11.40 3.53 9.35
N ILE A 2 -10.07 3.55 9.38
CA ILE A 2 -9.21 3.34 8.21
C ILE A 2 -8.29 2.14 8.48
N ILE A 3 -8.27 1.16 7.57
CA ILE A 3 -7.28 0.06 7.58
C ILE A 3 -6.10 0.46 6.71
N ALA A 4 -4.93 0.64 7.31
CA ALA A 4 -3.68 0.91 6.59
C ALA A 4 -2.87 -0.39 6.43
N LEU A 5 -2.70 -0.83 5.18
CA LEU A 5 -1.96 -2.04 4.82
C LEU A 5 -0.51 -1.69 4.49
N LEU A 6 0.40 -2.13 5.34
CA LEU A 6 1.84 -2.06 5.13
C LEU A 6 2.37 -3.42 4.68
N GLY A 7 3.50 -3.46 4.04
CA GLY A 7 4.15 -4.71 3.65
C GLY A 7 5.07 -4.51 2.44
N ALA A 8 6.05 -5.37 2.33
CA ALA A 8 7.03 -5.31 1.25
C ALA A 8 6.39 -5.56 -0.13
N SER A 9 7.11 -5.19 -1.18
CA SER A 9 6.66 -5.45 -2.57
C SER A 9 6.39 -6.95 -2.79
N GLY A 10 5.25 -7.28 -3.40
CA GLY A 10 4.84 -8.69 -3.60
C GLY A 10 4.19 -9.38 -2.41
N SER A 11 4.00 -8.71 -1.25
CA SER A 11 3.34 -9.32 -0.09
C SER A 11 1.82 -9.55 -0.26
N GLY A 12 1.19 -8.95 -1.28
CA GLY A 12 -0.24 -9.16 -1.57
C GLY A 12 -1.17 -8.07 -1.03
N LYS A 13 -0.64 -6.92 -0.61
CA LYS A 13 -1.44 -5.79 -0.09
C LYS A 13 -2.59 -5.38 -1.00
N SER A 14 -2.34 -5.16 -2.29
CA SER A 14 -3.38 -4.73 -3.24
C SER A 14 -4.46 -5.80 -3.45
N THR A 15 -4.11 -7.08 -3.35
CA THR A 15 -5.09 -8.17 -3.41
C THR A 15 -5.97 -8.16 -2.16
N LEU A 16 -5.36 -7.98 -0.99
CA LEU A 16 -6.07 -7.87 0.29
C LEU A 16 -6.95 -6.61 0.36
N GLU A 17 -6.45 -5.47 -0.14
CA GLU A 17 -7.22 -4.23 -0.28
C GLU A 17 -8.47 -4.43 -1.14
N ASN A 18 -8.34 -5.10 -2.30
CA ASN A 18 -9.46 -5.46 -3.16
C ASN A 18 -10.46 -6.36 -2.43
N GLU A 19 -9.99 -7.33 -1.67
CA GLU A 19 -10.84 -8.24 -0.91
C GLU A 19 -11.63 -7.52 0.19
N LEU A 20 -10.97 -6.62 0.94
CA LEU A 20 -11.63 -5.78 1.95
C LEU A 20 -12.67 -4.85 1.32
N ALA A 21 -12.36 -4.27 0.16
CA ALA A 21 -13.30 -3.41 -0.54
C ALA A 21 -14.51 -4.20 -1.07
N ASN A 22 -14.29 -5.32 -1.75
CA ASN A 22 -15.35 -6.05 -2.43
C ASN A 22 -16.26 -6.82 -1.47
N LYS A 23 -15.74 -7.39 -0.39
CA LYS A 23 -16.51 -8.24 0.53
C LYS A 23 -16.97 -7.55 1.81
N TYR A 24 -16.22 -6.54 2.26
CA TYR A 24 -16.49 -5.90 3.55
C TYR A 24 -16.88 -4.43 3.43
N GLY A 25 -17.03 -3.92 2.20
CA GLY A 25 -17.53 -2.57 1.93
C GLY A 25 -16.59 -1.43 2.30
N TYR A 26 -15.28 -1.70 2.40
CA TYR A 26 -14.28 -0.65 2.61
C TYR A 26 -14.09 0.15 1.32
N GLU A 27 -14.10 1.47 1.41
CA GLU A 27 -13.73 2.32 0.28
C GLU A 27 -12.21 2.42 0.19
N LYS A 28 -11.67 2.26 -1.02
CA LYS A 28 -10.22 2.44 -1.23
C LYS A 28 -9.87 3.91 -1.23
N ILE A 29 -8.81 4.26 -0.52
CA ILE A 29 -8.13 5.54 -0.73
C ILE A 29 -7.22 5.39 -1.94
N VAL A 30 -7.52 6.14 -3.00
CA VAL A 30 -6.80 6.08 -4.27
C VAL A 30 -5.66 7.10 -4.25
N SER A 31 -4.42 6.61 -4.22
CA SER A 31 -3.23 7.46 -4.17
C SER A 31 -3.01 8.22 -5.49
N HIS A 32 -2.41 9.39 -5.40
CA HIS A 32 -1.87 10.15 -6.52
C HIS A 32 -0.48 9.63 -6.88
N THR A 33 -0.13 9.64 -8.17
CA THR A 33 1.22 9.26 -8.63
C THR A 33 1.62 9.99 -9.88
N THR A 34 2.93 10.30 -9.98
CA THR A 34 3.54 10.86 -11.20
C THR A 34 4.06 9.78 -12.14
N ARG A 35 3.95 8.50 -11.75
CA ARG A 35 4.27 7.37 -12.60
C ARG A 35 3.32 7.32 -13.79
N LYS A 36 3.84 7.04 -14.97
CA LYS A 36 3.00 6.78 -16.15
C LYS A 36 2.05 5.60 -15.90
N GLN A 37 0.82 5.76 -16.33
CA GLN A 37 -0.22 4.73 -16.30
C GLN A 37 0.23 3.49 -17.09
N ARG A 38 0.03 2.30 -16.54
CA ARG A 38 0.30 1.04 -17.21
C ARG A 38 -0.92 0.57 -17.99
N ILE A 39 -0.69 -0.36 -18.94
CA ILE A 39 -1.78 -1.01 -19.66
C ILE A 39 -2.69 -1.75 -18.66
N GLY A 40 -3.99 -1.49 -18.74
CA GLY A 40 -5.01 -2.08 -17.86
C GLY A 40 -5.30 -1.31 -16.58
N GLU A 41 -4.49 -0.33 -16.20
CA GLU A 41 -4.82 0.56 -15.08
C GLU A 41 -5.84 1.63 -15.50
N VAL A 42 -6.68 2.06 -14.56
CA VAL A 42 -7.73 3.08 -14.77
C VAL A 42 -7.50 4.28 -13.86
N ASN A 43 -7.43 5.48 -14.45
CA ASN A 43 -7.29 6.73 -13.68
C ASN A 43 -8.49 6.92 -12.75
N GLY A 44 -8.20 7.32 -11.51
CA GLY A 44 -9.20 7.49 -10.45
C GLY A 44 -9.68 6.18 -9.79
N LYS A 45 -9.18 5.03 -10.26
CA LYS A 45 -9.49 3.71 -9.68
C LYS A 45 -8.26 3.01 -9.12
N ASP A 46 -7.19 2.94 -9.92
CA ASP A 46 -5.91 2.35 -9.48
C ASP A 46 -5.01 3.41 -8.87
N TYR A 47 -4.92 4.57 -9.53
CA TYR A 47 -4.25 5.78 -9.07
C TYR A 47 -4.91 7.01 -9.69
N HIS A 48 -4.72 8.17 -9.07
CA HIS A 48 -4.85 9.46 -9.74
C HIS A 48 -3.51 9.77 -10.41
N PHE A 49 -3.43 9.55 -11.75
CA PHE A 49 -2.20 9.81 -12.51
C PHE A 49 -2.14 11.30 -12.83
N ILE A 50 -1.15 11.99 -12.26
CA ILE A 50 -0.90 13.42 -12.42
C ILE A 50 0.54 13.65 -12.88
N ASP A 51 0.85 14.81 -13.42
CA ASP A 51 2.23 15.20 -13.74
C ASP A 51 3.02 15.66 -12.51
N ASN A 52 4.32 15.83 -12.68
CA ASN A 52 5.20 16.26 -11.60
C ASN A 52 4.89 17.68 -11.12
N GLU A 53 4.50 18.58 -12.03
CA GLU A 53 4.17 19.97 -11.69
C GLU A 53 2.97 20.02 -10.75
N THR A 54 1.87 19.35 -11.12
CA THR A 54 0.66 19.23 -10.28
C THR A 54 0.96 18.58 -8.93
N PHE A 55 1.84 17.56 -8.91
CA PHE A 55 2.22 16.90 -7.66
C PHE A 55 2.97 17.88 -6.75
N MET A 56 3.95 18.61 -7.29
CA MET A 56 4.77 19.55 -6.50
C MET A 56 3.94 20.74 -6.01
N GLU A 57 3.04 21.30 -6.82
CA GLU A 57 2.11 22.33 -6.37
C GLU A 57 1.21 21.84 -5.20
N THR A 58 0.72 20.59 -5.30
CA THR A 58 -0.09 19.98 -4.25
C THR A 58 0.71 19.79 -2.96
N LEU A 59 1.99 19.42 -3.09
CA LEU A 59 2.93 19.27 -1.99
C LEU A 59 3.23 20.61 -1.31
N GLU A 60 3.55 21.66 -2.08
CA GLU A 60 3.83 23.01 -1.57
C GLU A 60 2.64 23.61 -0.82
N ARG A 61 1.42 23.30 -1.27
CA ARG A 61 0.19 23.70 -0.58
C ARG A 61 -0.08 22.87 0.69
N GLY A 62 0.74 21.86 1.01
CA GLY A 62 0.62 21.02 2.19
C GLY A 62 -0.64 20.15 2.23
N LEU A 63 -1.18 19.77 1.06
CA LEU A 63 -2.44 19.05 0.93
C LEU A 63 -2.28 17.53 1.10
N PHE A 64 -1.07 16.98 0.94
CA PHE A 64 -0.83 15.55 1.16
C PHE A 64 -0.84 15.20 2.65
N ALA A 65 -1.51 14.12 2.99
CA ALA A 65 -1.43 13.45 4.29
C ALA A 65 -0.09 12.72 4.44
N GLU A 66 0.33 12.07 3.35
CA GLU A 66 1.63 11.43 3.21
C GLU A 66 2.06 11.45 1.74
N TYR A 67 3.36 11.42 1.52
CA TYR A 67 3.95 11.25 0.19
C TYR A 67 5.33 10.62 0.28
N GLU A 68 5.78 10.05 -0.84
CA GLU A 68 7.10 9.46 -0.97
C GLU A 68 7.62 9.54 -2.41
N GLU A 69 8.89 9.89 -2.55
CA GLU A 69 9.62 9.70 -3.80
C GLU A 69 10.14 8.27 -3.86
N TYR A 70 9.49 7.43 -4.64
CA TYR A 70 9.84 6.02 -4.76
C TYR A 70 11.10 5.77 -5.60
N SER A 71 11.32 6.59 -6.62
CA SER A 71 12.52 6.63 -7.45
C SER A 71 12.55 8.00 -8.15
N GLN A 72 13.67 8.36 -8.75
CA GLN A 72 13.82 9.68 -9.39
C GLN A 72 12.58 10.11 -10.19
N ASN A 73 11.96 11.23 -9.75
CA ASN A 73 10.73 11.80 -10.31
C ASN A 73 9.49 10.88 -10.32
N ARG A 74 9.46 9.84 -9.46
CA ARG A 74 8.26 9.01 -9.27
C ARG A 74 7.74 9.20 -7.86
N PHE A 75 6.72 10.01 -7.74
CA PHE A 75 6.07 10.31 -6.48
C PHE A 75 4.77 9.54 -6.32
N TYR A 76 4.44 9.26 -5.06
CA TYR A 76 3.16 8.72 -4.63
C TYR A 76 2.71 9.49 -3.40
N GLY A 77 1.41 9.69 -3.25
CA GLY A 77 0.87 10.37 -2.07
C GLY A 77 -0.65 10.33 -2.01
N THR A 78 -1.19 10.51 -0.82
CA THR A 78 -2.63 10.59 -0.55
C THR A 78 -2.99 11.93 0.07
N LEU A 79 -4.15 12.48 -0.28
CA LEU A 79 -4.56 13.78 0.22
C LEU A 79 -5.14 13.67 1.64
N LYS A 80 -5.01 14.73 2.43
CA LYS A 80 -5.62 14.83 3.76
C LYS A 80 -7.15 14.66 3.71
N THR A 81 -7.77 15.16 2.65
CA THR A 81 -9.21 15.04 2.43
C THR A 81 -9.69 13.60 2.24
N ASP A 82 -8.81 12.70 1.79
CA ASP A 82 -9.16 11.30 1.57
C ASP A 82 -9.39 10.55 2.89
N TYR A 83 -8.84 11.06 3.99
CA TYR A 83 -8.95 10.47 5.32
C TYR A 83 -10.12 11.01 6.14
N ASN A 84 -10.59 12.21 5.83
CA ASN A 84 -11.71 12.83 6.53
C ASN A 84 -13.05 12.24 6.05
N THR A 85 -13.49 11.13 6.64
CA THR A 85 -14.71 10.43 6.22
C THR A 85 -15.37 9.66 7.35
N GLU A 86 -16.69 9.57 7.31
CA GLU A 86 -17.48 8.70 8.21
C GLU A 86 -17.49 7.23 7.76
N LYS A 87 -17.01 6.95 6.55
CA LYS A 87 -17.00 5.60 5.99
C LYS A 87 -15.74 4.83 6.37
N ASN A 88 -15.85 3.51 6.38
CA ASN A 88 -14.69 2.64 6.52
C ASN A 88 -13.85 2.65 5.26
N LYS A 89 -12.57 2.91 5.38
CA LYS A 89 -11.63 2.98 4.25
C LYS A 89 -10.45 2.04 4.40
N VAL A 90 -9.84 1.69 3.29
CA VAL A 90 -8.59 0.93 3.22
C VAL A 90 -7.57 1.66 2.35
N VAL A 91 -6.32 1.65 2.76
CA VAL A 91 -5.20 2.24 2.02
C VAL A 91 -3.98 1.34 2.04
N VAL A 92 -3.26 1.28 0.94
CA VAL A 92 -1.91 0.69 0.87
C VAL A 92 -0.89 1.81 1.03
N ILE A 93 -0.04 1.70 2.05
CA ILE A 93 0.89 2.76 2.44
C ILE A 93 2.27 2.19 2.76
N THR A 94 3.32 2.99 2.59
CA THR A 94 4.67 2.64 3.02
C THR A 94 4.87 2.92 4.51
N PRO A 95 5.90 2.35 5.16
CA PRO A 95 6.21 2.68 6.56
C PRO A 95 6.46 4.17 6.78
N ASN A 96 7.18 4.82 5.88
CA ASN A 96 7.41 6.26 5.96
C ASN A 96 6.12 7.05 5.78
N GLY A 97 5.30 6.70 4.79
CA GLY A 97 3.98 7.28 4.59
C GLY A 97 3.08 7.14 5.82
N PHE A 98 3.07 5.96 6.45
CA PHE A 98 2.33 5.74 7.69
C PHE A 98 2.78 6.68 8.83
N ARG A 99 4.09 6.86 9.01
CA ARG A 99 4.62 7.78 10.02
C ARG A 99 4.26 9.25 9.72
N GLN A 100 4.23 9.64 8.44
CA GLN A 100 3.73 10.95 8.02
C GLN A 100 2.23 11.09 8.29
N LEU A 101 1.44 10.09 7.91
CA LEU A 101 -0.01 10.07 8.15
C LEU A 101 -0.34 10.26 9.63
N LYS A 102 0.33 9.54 10.53
CA LYS A 102 0.14 9.72 11.98
C LYS A 102 0.44 11.14 12.48
N ARG A 103 1.40 11.84 11.86
CA ARG A 103 1.73 13.23 12.22
C ARG A 103 0.72 14.22 11.65
N ASN A 104 0.28 13.99 10.41
CA ASN A 104 -0.52 14.95 9.66
C ASN A 104 -2.04 14.79 9.90
N CYS A 105 -2.46 13.60 10.31
CA CYS A 105 -3.86 13.22 10.59
C CYS A 105 -3.94 12.48 11.94
N PRO A 106 -3.59 13.13 13.07
CA PRO A 106 -3.44 12.44 14.37
C PRO A 106 -4.76 11.97 14.99
N ASN A 107 -5.88 12.51 14.54
CA ASN A 107 -7.22 12.19 15.07
C ASN A 107 -7.92 11.06 14.29
N ASP A 108 -7.31 10.54 13.24
CA ASP A 108 -7.91 9.48 12.45
C ASP A 108 -7.79 8.13 13.17
N ASP A 109 -8.89 7.39 13.18
CA ASP A 109 -8.91 6.01 13.67
C ASP A 109 -8.29 5.08 12.64
N ILE A 110 -6.95 4.92 12.74
CA ILE A 110 -6.14 4.14 11.82
C ILE A 110 -5.77 2.80 12.45
N PHE A 111 -6.22 1.72 11.83
CA PHE A 111 -5.83 0.35 12.16
C PHE A 111 -4.75 -0.14 11.19
N THR A 112 -3.55 -0.39 11.71
CA THR A 112 -2.39 -0.76 10.89
C THR A 112 -2.18 -2.25 10.84
N VAL A 113 -2.03 -2.79 9.63
CA VAL A 113 -1.79 -4.21 9.37
C VAL A 113 -0.51 -4.36 8.55
N LEU A 114 0.46 -5.10 9.06
CA LEU A 114 1.63 -5.52 8.31
C LEU A 114 1.33 -6.84 7.60
N VAL A 115 1.35 -6.81 6.27
CA VAL A 115 1.19 -8.00 5.43
C VAL A 115 2.57 -8.53 5.08
N GLU A 116 2.98 -9.62 5.72
CA GLU A 116 4.24 -10.32 5.45
C GLU A 116 4.05 -11.44 4.42
N ALA A 117 5.06 -11.69 3.63
CA ALA A 117 5.24 -12.90 2.84
C ALA A 117 6.74 -13.17 2.70
N ASN A 118 7.13 -14.44 2.70
CA ASN A 118 8.53 -14.81 2.53
C ASN A 118 9.07 -14.36 1.16
N LEU A 119 10.38 -14.22 1.07
CA LEU A 119 11.02 -13.69 -0.13
C LEU A 119 10.71 -14.53 -1.37
N GLY A 120 10.70 -15.87 -1.24
CA GLY A 120 10.38 -16.78 -2.35
C GLY A 120 8.99 -16.54 -2.92
N THR A 121 7.97 -16.44 -2.07
CA THR A 121 6.59 -16.11 -2.46
C THR A 121 6.51 -14.74 -3.18
N ARG A 122 7.19 -13.73 -2.64
CA ARG A 122 7.22 -12.38 -3.22
C ARG A 122 7.88 -12.37 -4.59
N MET A 123 9.02 -13.06 -4.75
CA MET A 123 9.74 -13.21 -6.01
C MET A 123 8.89 -13.92 -7.06
N LYS A 124 8.27 -15.06 -6.71
CA LYS A 124 7.36 -15.77 -7.60
C LYS A 124 6.25 -14.87 -8.12
N ARG A 125 5.55 -14.16 -7.23
CA ARG A 125 4.49 -13.21 -7.61
C ARG A 125 4.97 -12.06 -8.49
N TYR A 126 6.23 -11.67 -8.37
CA TYR A 126 6.81 -10.66 -9.26
C TYR A 126 7.03 -11.23 -10.65
N ILE A 127 7.67 -12.41 -10.76
CA ILE A 127 7.92 -13.10 -12.03
C ILE A 127 6.60 -13.35 -12.77
N ASP A 128 5.58 -13.86 -12.07
CA ASP A 128 4.26 -14.13 -12.65
C ASP A 128 3.62 -12.88 -13.26
N ARG A 129 3.80 -11.71 -12.62
CA ARG A 129 3.30 -10.42 -13.14
C ARG A 129 4.05 -9.91 -14.36
N CYS A 130 5.37 -10.13 -14.42
CA CYS A 130 6.18 -9.75 -15.58
C CYS A 130 5.91 -10.68 -16.78
N GLY A 131 5.43 -11.89 -16.53
CA GLY A 131 5.36 -12.99 -17.48
C GLY A 131 6.70 -13.71 -17.57
N VAL A 132 6.70 -15.01 -17.34
CA VAL A 132 7.92 -15.84 -17.26
C VAL A 132 8.81 -15.66 -18.49
N ASP A 133 8.20 -15.60 -19.69
CA ASP A 133 8.91 -15.49 -20.98
C ASP A 133 9.46 -14.08 -21.24
N LYS A 134 9.04 -13.07 -20.49
CA LYS A 134 9.46 -11.66 -20.61
C LYS A 134 10.42 -11.22 -19.51
N PHE A 135 10.73 -12.12 -18.57
CA PHE A 135 11.59 -11.83 -17.44
C PHE A 135 13.06 -11.71 -17.88
N ASN A 136 13.62 -10.51 -17.82
CA ASN A 136 14.95 -10.18 -18.32
C ASN A 136 15.91 -9.70 -17.20
N PHE A 137 17.11 -9.28 -17.59
CA PHE A 137 18.13 -8.81 -16.64
C PHE A 137 17.75 -7.51 -15.91
N ASP A 138 17.05 -6.61 -16.59
CA ASP A 138 16.61 -5.35 -15.99
C ASP A 138 15.53 -5.60 -14.93
N ASP A 139 14.65 -6.59 -15.13
CA ASP A 139 13.67 -7.01 -14.14
C ASP A 139 14.35 -7.57 -12.87
N LYS A 140 15.45 -8.31 -13.02
CA LYS A 140 16.23 -8.82 -11.88
C LYS A 140 16.83 -7.67 -11.07
N ASN A 141 17.38 -6.66 -11.74
CA ASN A 141 17.96 -5.49 -11.08
C ASN A 141 16.87 -4.67 -10.37
N GLU A 142 15.71 -4.49 -11.00
CA GLU A 142 14.58 -3.81 -10.37
C GLU A 142 14.09 -4.55 -9.12
N ILE A 143 14.02 -5.87 -9.16
CA ILE A 143 13.67 -6.69 -8.00
C ILE A 143 14.71 -6.52 -6.88
N ALA A 144 16.00 -6.64 -7.19
CA ALA A 144 17.07 -6.50 -6.21
C ALA A 144 16.99 -5.14 -5.49
N ALA A 145 16.86 -4.06 -6.26
CA ALA A 145 16.68 -2.71 -5.72
C ALA A 145 15.42 -2.56 -4.85
N ARG A 146 14.33 -3.25 -5.20
CA ARG A 146 13.09 -3.26 -4.39
C ARG A 146 13.29 -4.02 -3.09
N VAL A 147 13.96 -5.18 -3.12
CA VAL A 147 14.23 -5.99 -1.92
C VAL A 147 15.12 -5.22 -0.95
N GLU A 148 16.16 -4.56 -1.45
CA GLU A 148 17.07 -3.75 -0.64
C GLU A 148 16.35 -2.57 0.01
N ARG A 149 15.55 -1.84 -0.74
CA ARG A 149 14.73 -0.73 -0.23
C ARG A 149 13.74 -1.21 0.82
N ASP A 150 13.01 -2.31 0.54
CA ASP A 150 12.05 -2.89 1.47
C ASP A 150 12.75 -3.28 2.78
N PHE A 151 13.95 -3.88 2.73
CA PHE A 151 14.68 -4.29 3.93
C PHE A 151 14.94 -3.11 4.87
N GLY A 152 15.44 -1.98 4.35
CA GLY A 152 15.66 -0.78 5.15
C GLY A 152 14.37 -0.13 5.65
N ALA A 153 13.35 -0.02 4.77
CA ALA A 153 12.09 0.65 5.08
C ALA A 153 11.28 -0.08 6.16
N PHE A 154 11.34 -1.42 6.20
CA PHE A 154 10.56 -2.23 7.13
C PHE A 154 11.29 -2.57 8.43
N LEU A 155 12.51 -2.07 8.64
CA LEU A 155 13.23 -2.26 9.89
C LEU A 155 12.46 -1.59 11.05
N GLY A 156 12.12 -2.37 12.08
CA GLY A 156 11.37 -1.89 13.26
C GLY A 156 9.87 -1.69 13.06
N VAL A 157 9.33 -1.87 11.86
CA VAL A 157 7.88 -1.65 11.56
C VAL A 157 6.96 -2.57 12.36
N LYS A 158 7.43 -3.77 12.74
CA LYS A 158 6.62 -4.71 13.53
C LYS A 158 6.14 -4.14 14.86
N ASP A 159 6.92 -3.28 15.47
CA ASP A 159 6.59 -2.64 16.75
C ASP A 159 5.63 -1.45 16.58
N GLU A 160 5.43 -0.99 15.35
CA GLU A 160 4.60 0.17 15.03
C GLU A 160 3.17 -0.20 14.59
N VAL A 161 2.92 -1.48 14.27
CA VAL A 161 1.65 -1.94 13.71
C VAL A 161 0.77 -2.62 14.75
N LYS A 162 -0.54 -2.58 14.53
CA LYS A 162 -1.52 -3.19 15.44
C LYS A 162 -1.72 -4.68 15.18
N MET A 163 -1.41 -5.16 13.98
CA MET A 163 -1.58 -6.55 13.57
C MET A 163 -0.56 -6.95 12.50
N ILE A 164 -0.13 -8.20 12.52
CA ILE A 164 0.71 -8.82 11.48
C ILE A 164 -0.06 -10.01 10.92
N VAL A 165 -0.13 -10.12 9.60
CA VAL A 165 -0.69 -11.26 8.88
C VAL A 165 0.32 -11.84 7.89
N HIS A 166 0.32 -13.16 7.74
CA HIS A 166 1.24 -13.88 6.87
C HIS A 166 0.52 -14.37 5.62
N ASN A 167 0.94 -13.87 4.46
CA ASN A 167 0.35 -14.17 3.15
C ASN A 167 1.34 -14.93 2.27
N ASP A 168 1.75 -16.12 2.72
CA ASP A 168 2.62 -17.00 1.96
C ASP A 168 1.86 -17.80 0.88
N GLU A 169 2.58 -18.61 0.11
CA GLU A 169 1.97 -19.46 -0.91
C GLU A 169 0.95 -20.41 -0.28
N GLY A 170 -0.21 -20.56 -0.92
CA GLY A 170 -1.31 -21.41 -0.43
C GLY A 170 -2.25 -20.74 0.56
N VAL A 171 -1.93 -19.55 1.06
CA VAL A 171 -2.82 -18.81 1.96
C VAL A 171 -4.00 -18.21 1.18
N ASN A 172 -5.21 -18.40 1.70
CA ASN A 172 -6.41 -17.82 1.11
C ASN A 172 -6.57 -16.36 1.56
N ILE A 173 -6.59 -15.45 0.61
CA ILE A 173 -6.71 -14.01 0.88
C ILE A 173 -8.02 -13.64 1.58
N SER A 174 -9.10 -14.40 1.33
CA SER A 174 -10.39 -14.18 1.97
C SER A 174 -10.37 -14.51 3.46
N ASP A 175 -9.59 -15.52 3.85
CA ASP A 175 -9.42 -15.88 5.24
C ASP A 175 -8.59 -14.83 5.99
N LEU A 176 -7.55 -14.28 5.34
CA LEU A 176 -6.80 -13.15 5.91
C LEU A 176 -7.66 -11.89 6.07
N ALA A 177 -8.47 -11.57 5.07
CA ALA A 177 -9.37 -10.43 5.17
C ALA A 177 -10.37 -10.61 6.33
N LYS A 178 -10.92 -11.81 6.47
CA LYS A 178 -11.82 -12.16 7.58
C LYS A 178 -11.12 -12.02 8.93
N GLU A 179 -9.90 -12.55 9.07
CA GLU A 179 -9.09 -12.45 10.29
C GLU A 179 -8.91 -10.98 10.72
N ILE A 180 -8.56 -10.09 9.77
CA ILE A 180 -8.41 -8.66 10.04
C ILE A 180 -9.73 -8.06 10.53
N ILE A 181 -10.84 -8.34 9.85
CA ILE A 181 -12.14 -7.79 10.21
C ILE A 181 -12.62 -8.30 11.57
N ASP A 182 -12.43 -9.57 11.86
CA ASP A 182 -12.79 -10.17 13.15
C ASP A 182 -11.97 -9.55 14.29
N PHE A 183 -10.69 -9.28 14.04
CA PHE A 183 -9.81 -8.63 15.02
C PHE A 183 -10.25 -7.18 15.28
N VAL A 184 -10.52 -6.41 14.22
CA VAL A 184 -10.99 -5.03 14.29
C VAL A 184 -12.28 -4.94 15.10
N LYS A 185 -13.28 -5.77 14.81
CA LYS A 185 -14.55 -5.83 15.55
C LYS A 185 -14.38 -6.15 17.03
N LYS A 186 -13.45 -7.05 17.38
CA LYS A 186 -13.17 -7.41 18.78
C LYS A 186 -12.52 -6.28 19.59
N LYS A 187 -11.76 -5.41 18.91
CA LYS A 187 -11.09 -4.28 19.58
C LYS A 187 -12.01 -3.07 19.78
N GLY A 188 -13.24 -3.08 19.23
CA GLY A 188 -14.20 -1.98 19.35
C GLY A 188 -13.80 -0.74 18.55
N CYS A 189 -12.97 -0.93 17.56
CA CYS A 189 -12.60 0.11 16.60
C CYS A 189 -13.66 0.21 15.51
#